data_b10a14e216f36e6313464451074b5cad
#
_entry.id   b10a14e216f36e6313464451074b5cad
#
_cell.length_a   1.000
_cell.length_b   1.000
_cell.length_c   1.000
_cell.angle_alpha   90.00
_cell.angle_beta   90.00
_cell.angle_gamma   90.00
#
_symmetry.space_group_name_H-M   'P 1'
#
loop_
_entity.id
_entity.type
_entity.pdbx_description
1 polymer ?
#
loop_
_entity_poly.entity_id
_entity_poly.type
_entity_poly.pdbx_seq_one_letter_code
_entity_poly.pdbx_strand_id
1 'polypeptide(L)'
;MELEKLFEAYPKARDIIKAWFLEKMLESFKDETVPEDFKEFVRKQGLEDQQIVKIIGSNPRSLFGVLDDNKLFIEIRVNMEEGPEFSWGINGNKTDSWYPTRTEAELKAVTECFKQLNEKE
;
A
#
# COMPACT_ATOMS: atom_id res chain seq x y z
N MET A 1 -6.82 9.78 1.55
CA MET A 1 -6.18 9.05 0.43
C MET A 1 -7.26 8.44 -0.43
N GLU A 2 -7.21 8.68 -1.71
CA GLU A 2 -8.23 8.17 -2.65
C GLU A 2 -7.90 6.75 -3.13
N LEU A 3 -7.85 5.83 -2.20
CA LEU A 3 -7.41 4.45 -2.44
C LEU A 3 -8.30 3.71 -3.44
N GLU A 4 -9.62 3.95 -3.39
CA GLU A 4 -10.55 3.32 -4.32
C GLU A 4 -10.26 3.68 -5.77
N LYS A 5 -9.91 4.94 -6.02
CA LYS A 5 -9.52 5.41 -7.35
C LYS A 5 -8.22 4.77 -7.83
N LEU A 6 -7.26 4.59 -6.91
CA LEU A 6 -6.00 3.92 -7.23
C LEU A 6 -6.23 2.45 -7.58
N PHE A 7 -7.14 1.79 -6.87
CA PHE A 7 -7.49 0.39 -7.18
C PHE A 7 -8.12 0.25 -8.56
N GLU A 8 -8.98 1.19 -8.95
CA GLU A 8 -9.60 1.19 -10.28
C GLU A 8 -8.57 1.47 -11.37
N ALA A 9 -7.66 2.41 -11.13
CA ALA A 9 -6.65 2.80 -12.10
C ALA A 9 -5.56 1.74 -12.28
N TYR A 10 -5.25 1.00 -11.22
CA TYR A 10 -4.14 0.05 -11.20
C TYR A 10 -4.58 -1.33 -10.70
N PRO A 11 -5.32 -2.10 -11.54
CA PRO A 11 -5.91 -3.37 -11.09
C PRO A 11 -4.90 -4.45 -10.70
N LYS A 12 -3.73 -4.49 -11.34
CA LYS A 12 -2.68 -5.45 -10.93
C LYS A 12 -2.11 -5.10 -9.56
N ALA A 13 -1.89 -3.80 -9.30
CA ALA A 13 -1.45 -3.34 -7.99
C ALA A 13 -2.49 -3.70 -6.93
N ARG A 14 -3.78 -3.48 -7.22
CA ARG A 14 -4.87 -3.90 -6.36
C ARG A 14 -4.78 -5.37 -6.00
N ASP A 15 -4.59 -6.22 -7.00
CA ASP A 15 -4.54 -7.67 -6.80
C ASP A 15 -3.35 -8.09 -5.95
N ILE A 16 -2.19 -7.47 -6.15
CA ILE A 16 -0.98 -7.70 -5.35
C ILE A 16 -1.23 -7.32 -3.89
N ILE A 17 -1.85 -6.17 -3.67
CA ILE A 17 -2.14 -5.67 -2.32
C ILE A 17 -3.16 -6.58 -1.62
N LYS A 18 -4.22 -6.98 -2.33
CA LYS A 18 -5.22 -7.89 -1.77
C LYS A 18 -4.61 -9.23 -1.38
N ALA A 19 -3.76 -9.79 -2.24
CA ALA A 19 -3.08 -11.05 -1.96
C ALA A 19 -2.18 -10.94 -0.73
N TRP A 20 -1.47 -9.82 -0.58
CA TRP A 20 -0.61 -9.58 0.59
C TRP A 20 -1.44 -9.56 1.90
N PHE A 21 -2.54 -8.82 1.91
CA PHE A 21 -3.41 -8.76 3.09
C PHE A 21 -4.04 -10.10 3.41
N LEU A 22 -4.45 -10.85 2.38
CA LEU A 22 -5.01 -12.18 2.56
C LEU A 22 -4.00 -13.12 3.22
N GLU A 23 -2.75 -13.13 2.74
CA GLU A 23 -1.70 -13.97 3.32
C GLU A 23 -1.38 -13.57 4.77
N LYS A 24 -1.35 -12.27 5.06
CA LYS A 24 -1.14 -11.80 6.44
C LYS A 24 -2.27 -12.20 7.36
N MET A 25 -3.51 -12.16 6.88
CA MET A 25 -4.65 -12.63 7.64
C MET A 25 -4.55 -14.13 7.92
N LEU A 26 -4.18 -14.93 6.92
CA LEU A 26 -4.00 -16.38 7.07
C LEU A 26 -2.85 -16.70 8.02
N GLU A 27 -1.77 -15.93 8.02
CA GLU A 27 -0.68 -16.07 8.98
C GLU A 27 -1.14 -15.85 10.43
N SER A 28 -2.12 -14.97 10.63
CA SER A 28 -2.66 -14.74 11.98
C SER A 28 -3.44 -15.94 12.51
N PHE A 29 -3.84 -16.88 11.63
CA PHE A 29 -4.52 -18.12 11.99
C PHE A 29 -3.52 -19.26 12.25
N LYS A 30 -2.34 -18.97 12.75
CA LYS A 30 -1.33 -19.98 13.11
C LYS A 30 -1.72 -20.84 14.29
N ASP A 31 -2.79 -20.46 14.98
CA ASP A 31 -3.33 -21.27 16.06
C ASP A 31 -3.86 -22.58 15.48
N GLU A 32 -3.41 -23.70 16.05
CA GLU A 32 -3.81 -25.05 15.63
C GLU A 32 -5.33 -25.28 15.74
N THR A 33 -6.04 -24.39 16.42
CA THR A 33 -7.49 -24.47 16.58
C THR A 33 -8.25 -24.09 15.31
N VAL A 34 -7.59 -23.45 14.32
CA VAL A 34 -8.25 -23.05 13.08
C VAL A 34 -8.13 -24.17 12.05
N PRO A 35 -9.27 -24.77 11.61
CA PRO A 35 -9.24 -25.86 10.64
C PRO A 35 -8.69 -25.42 9.27
N GLU A 36 -7.99 -26.34 8.60
CA GLU A 36 -7.49 -26.09 7.25
C GLU A 36 -8.62 -25.81 6.26
N ASP A 37 -9.77 -26.46 6.41
CA ASP A 37 -10.94 -26.23 5.58
C ASP A 37 -11.40 -24.77 5.62
N PHE A 38 -11.32 -24.16 6.79
CA PHE A 38 -11.67 -22.74 6.95
C PHE A 38 -10.68 -21.85 6.22
N LYS A 39 -9.37 -22.15 6.32
CA LYS A 39 -8.33 -21.41 5.61
C LYS A 39 -8.52 -21.49 4.10
N GLU A 40 -8.84 -22.68 3.59
CA GLU A 40 -9.15 -22.88 2.17
C GLU A 40 -10.38 -22.07 1.74
N PHE A 41 -11.42 -22.06 2.58
CA PHE A 41 -12.62 -21.27 2.32
C PHE A 41 -12.26 -19.78 2.20
N VAL A 42 -11.46 -19.25 3.13
CA VAL A 42 -11.02 -17.86 3.13
C VAL A 42 -10.21 -17.54 1.87
N ARG A 43 -9.31 -18.44 1.45
CA ARG A 43 -8.52 -18.26 0.23
C ARG A 43 -9.41 -18.19 -1.01
N LYS A 44 -10.44 -19.03 -1.09
CA LYS A 44 -11.38 -19.04 -2.23
C LYS A 44 -12.24 -17.79 -2.28
N GLN A 45 -12.72 -17.32 -1.12
CA GLN A 45 -13.50 -16.08 -1.06
C GLN A 45 -12.68 -14.86 -1.38
N GLY A 46 -11.42 -14.83 -0.91
CA GLY A 46 -10.56 -13.66 -1.03
C GLY A 46 -11.06 -12.49 -0.19
N LEU A 47 -10.45 -11.34 -0.38
CA LEU A 47 -10.85 -10.09 0.27
C LEU A 47 -11.45 -9.15 -0.77
N GLU A 48 -12.51 -8.44 -0.39
CA GLU A 48 -13.11 -7.43 -1.24
C GLU A 48 -12.32 -6.12 -1.14
N ASP A 49 -12.38 -5.30 -2.20
CA ASP A 49 -11.70 -4.02 -2.25
C ASP A 49 -12.04 -3.14 -1.05
N GLN A 50 -13.33 -3.09 -0.66
CA GLN A 50 -13.77 -2.27 0.46
C GLN A 50 -13.21 -2.73 1.80
N GLN A 51 -12.98 -4.03 1.96
CA GLN A 51 -12.35 -4.54 3.18
C GLN A 51 -10.91 -4.03 3.29
N ILE A 52 -10.17 -4.02 2.19
CA ILE A 52 -8.80 -3.50 2.14
C ILE A 52 -8.79 -2.00 2.40
N VAL A 53 -9.71 -1.26 1.78
CA VAL A 53 -9.83 0.19 1.99
C VAL A 53 -10.07 0.52 3.46
N LYS A 54 -10.91 -0.25 4.15
CA LYS A 54 -11.16 -0.06 5.58
C LYS A 54 -9.94 -0.36 6.43
N ILE A 55 -9.22 -1.45 6.13
CA ILE A 55 -8.02 -1.83 6.86
C ILE A 55 -6.96 -0.73 6.75
N ILE A 56 -6.70 -0.25 5.53
CA ILE A 56 -5.71 0.80 5.29
C ILE A 56 -6.19 2.12 5.90
N GLY A 57 -7.48 2.43 5.83
CA GLY A 57 -8.05 3.63 6.44
C GLY A 57 -7.87 3.66 7.96
N SER A 58 -7.97 2.50 8.61
CA SER A 58 -7.77 2.38 10.06
C SER A 58 -6.30 2.35 10.44
N ASN A 59 -5.44 1.85 9.57
CA ASN A 59 -4.00 1.75 9.81
C ASN A 59 -3.23 1.99 8.50
N PRO A 60 -2.97 3.26 8.14
CA PRO A 60 -2.26 3.58 6.89
C PRO A 60 -0.87 2.95 6.76
N ARG A 61 -0.23 2.65 7.90
CA ARG A 61 1.09 2.00 7.88
C ARG A 61 1.07 0.60 7.28
N SER A 62 -0.08 -0.07 7.29
CA SER A 62 -0.20 -1.39 6.68
C SER A 62 0.08 -1.35 5.17
N LEU A 63 -0.28 -0.25 4.51
CA LEU A 63 0.04 -0.06 3.09
C LEU A 63 1.55 0.00 2.86
N PHE A 64 2.28 0.71 3.75
CA PHE A 64 3.74 0.76 3.64
C PHE A 64 4.38 -0.61 3.83
N GLY A 65 3.79 -1.48 4.67
CA GLY A 65 4.23 -2.87 4.80
C GLY A 65 4.17 -3.63 3.48
N VAL A 66 3.06 -3.48 2.73
CA VAL A 66 2.93 -4.08 1.40
C VAL A 66 4.02 -3.57 0.46
N LEU A 67 4.23 -2.25 0.45
CA LEU A 67 5.21 -1.62 -0.43
C LEU A 67 6.63 -2.07 -0.08
N ASP A 68 6.98 -2.13 1.20
CA ASP A 68 8.29 -2.59 1.67
C ASP A 68 8.56 -4.03 1.25
N ASP A 69 7.58 -4.92 1.40
CA ASP A 69 7.71 -6.32 0.99
C ASP A 69 7.88 -6.46 -0.53
N ASN A 70 7.41 -5.48 -1.30
CA ASN A 70 7.59 -5.43 -2.74
C ASN A 70 8.81 -4.59 -3.15
N LYS A 71 9.68 -4.24 -2.20
CA LYS A 71 10.92 -3.48 -2.41
C LYS A 71 10.67 -2.06 -2.94
N LEU A 72 9.56 -1.46 -2.55
CA LEU A 72 9.23 -0.06 -2.86
C LEU A 72 9.30 0.77 -1.58
N PHE A 73 10.46 1.36 -1.33
CA PHE A 73 10.74 2.11 -0.11
C PHE A 73 10.53 3.60 -0.35
N ILE A 74 9.52 4.15 0.31
CA ILE A 74 9.17 5.58 0.19
C ILE A 74 9.97 6.40 1.19
N GLU A 75 10.53 7.51 0.72
CA GLU A 75 11.22 8.50 1.53
C GLU A 75 10.51 9.84 1.37
N ILE A 76 10.29 10.54 2.48
CA ILE A 76 9.74 11.90 2.46
C ILE A 76 10.80 12.87 2.97
N ARG A 77 11.10 13.90 2.17
CA ARG A 77 12.06 14.94 2.52
C ARG A 77 11.33 16.22 2.88
N VAL A 78 11.89 16.98 3.78
CA VAL A 78 11.33 18.25 4.23
C VAL A 78 12.34 19.37 3.96
N ASN A 79 11.87 20.46 3.36
CA ASN A 79 12.65 21.69 3.20
C ASN A 79 12.03 22.79 4.04
N MET A 80 12.81 23.40 4.92
CA MET A 80 12.34 24.42 5.87
C MET A 80 12.81 25.82 5.55
N GLU A 81 13.52 26.04 4.44
CA GLU A 81 14.14 27.35 4.14
C GLU A 81 13.12 28.49 4.01
N GLU A 82 12.03 28.25 3.29
CA GLU A 82 10.97 29.26 3.08
C GLU A 82 9.63 28.83 3.67
N GLY A 83 9.67 27.99 4.70
CA GLY A 83 8.51 27.33 5.27
C GLY A 83 8.51 25.86 4.87
N PRO A 84 7.70 25.00 5.51
CA PRO A 84 7.77 23.57 5.25
C PRO A 84 7.25 23.21 3.86
N GLU A 85 8.10 22.58 3.07
CA GLU A 85 7.73 21.93 1.81
C GLU A 85 8.17 20.49 1.87
N PHE A 86 7.44 19.62 1.19
CA PHE A 86 7.63 18.18 1.25
C PHE A 86 7.86 17.60 -0.14
N SER A 87 8.81 16.68 -0.23
CA SER A 87 9.10 15.97 -1.47
C SER A 87 9.21 14.49 -1.18
N TRP A 88 9.14 13.65 -2.21
CA TRP A 88 9.18 12.22 -2.05
C TRP A 88 10.26 11.58 -2.92
N GLY A 89 10.65 10.37 -2.54
CA GLY A 89 11.52 9.52 -3.33
C GLY A 89 11.13 8.07 -3.14
N ILE A 90 11.51 7.23 -4.09
CA ILE A 90 11.32 5.77 -4.02
C ILE A 90 12.65 5.13 -4.37
N ASN A 91 13.16 4.31 -3.44
CA ASN A 91 14.40 3.56 -3.63
C ASN A 91 15.59 4.47 -4.00
N GLY A 92 15.64 5.66 -3.41
CA GLY A 92 16.70 6.63 -3.66
C GLY A 92 16.49 7.51 -4.90
N ASN A 93 15.47 7.24 -5.70
CA ASN A 93 15.10 8.08 -6.85
C ASN A 93 14.18 9.18 -6.35
N LYS A 94 14.71 10.41 -6.27
CA LYS A 94 14.02 11.55 -5.70
C LYS A 94 13.38 12.40 -6.78
N THR A 95 12.13 12.84 -6.54
CA THR A 95 11.50 13.82 -7.42
C THR A 95 12.01 15.22 -7.14
N ASP A 96 11.95 16.10 -8.14
CA ASP A 96 12.25 17.53 -8.00
C ASP A 96 11.03 18.36 -7.59
N SER A 97 9.87 17.72 -7.51
CA SER A 97 8.62 18.40 -7.13
C SER A 97 8.49 18.55 -5.61
N TRP A 98 7.98 19.69 -5.19
CA TRP A 98 7.75 20.01 -3.78
C TRP A 98 6.28 20.33 -3.56
N TYR A 99 5.76 19.90 -2.42
CA TYR A 99 4.35 20.00 -2.08
C TYR A 99 4.18 20.73 -0.74
N PRO A 100 3.08 21.48 -0.56
CA PRO A 100 2.88 22.25 0.69
C PRO A 100 2.57 21.37 1.90
N THR A 101 2.15 20.11 1.71
CA THR A 101 1.84 19.22 2.82
C THR A 101 2.50 17.86 2.65
N ARG A 102 2.79 17.22 3.77
CA ARG A 102 3.31 15.84 3.80
C ARG A 102 2.32 14.86 3.15
N THR A 103 1.03 15.05 3.39
CA THR A 103 -0.03 14.19 2.85
C THR A 103 -0.01 14.19 1.32
N GLU A 104 0.16 15.37 0.69
CA GLU A 104 0.24 15.44 -0.77
C GLU A 104 1.47 14.72 -1.31
N ALA A 105 2.63 14.90 -0.67
CA ALA A 105 3.86 14.21 -1.06
C ALA A 105 3.71 12.70 -0.93
N GLU A 106 3.14 12.24 0.18
CA GLU A 106 2.89 10.80 0.39
C GLU A 106 1.94 10.23 -0.64
N LEU A 107 0.86 10.95 -0.97
CA LEU A 107 -0.10 10.49 -1.96
C LEU A 107 0.55 10.34 -3.34
N LYS A 108 1.41 11.28 -3.73
CA LYS A 108 2.13 11.19 -5.00
C LYS A 108 3.10 10.00 -5.01
N ALA A 109 3.80 9.76 -3.90
CA ALA A 109 4.70 8.61 -3.76
C ALA A 109 3.92 7.29 -3.84
N VAL A 110 2.81 7.18 -3.14
CA VAL A 110 1.96 5.99 -3.15
C VAL A 110 1.41 5.74 -4.55
N THR A 111 0.97 6.78 -5.26
CA THR A 111 0.47 6.67 -6.62
C THR A 111 1.55 6.10 -7.56
N GLU A 112 2.78 6.58 -7.44
CA GLU A 112 3.89 6.05 -8.24
C GLU A 112 4.19 4.60 -7.89
N CYS A 113 4.12 4.23 -6.61
CA CYS A 113 4.28 2.84 -6.20
C CYS A 113 3.20 1.94 -6.80
N PHE A 114 1.96 2.38 -6.82
CA PHE A 114 0.86 1.64 -7.46
C PHE A 114 1.13 1.43 -8.95
N LYS A 115 1.62 2.47 -9.62
CA LYS A 115 1.98 2.38 -11.03
C LYS A 115 3.08 1.32 -11.25
N GLN A 116 4.12 1.33 -10.42
CA GLN A 116 5.22 0.37 -10.53
C GLN A 116 4.75 -1.06 -10.22
N LEU A 117 3.88 -1.25 -9.23
CA LEU A 117 3.29 -2.56 -8.94
C LEU A 117 2.45 -3.05 -10.11
N ASN A 118 1.70 -2.15 -10.75
CA ASN A 118 0.82 -2.50 -11.87
C ASN A 118 1.61 -2.92 -13.11
N GLU A 119 2.85 -2.47 -13.24
CA GLU A 119 3.75 -2.80 -14.34
C GLU A 119 4.56 -4.09 -14.10
N LYS A 120 4.49 -4.66 -12.90
CA LYS A 120 5.17 -5.93 -12.60
C LYS A 120 4.56 -7.08 -13.39
N GLU A 121 5.43 -7.92 -13.91
CA GLU A 121 5.03 -9.15 -14.60
C GLU A 121 4.92 -10.33 -13.64
#